data_88c94892b585f296a5b9287c95b93a77
#
_entry.id   88c94892b585f296a5b9287c95b93a77
#
_cell.length_a   1.000
_cell.length_b   1.000
_cell.length_c   1.000
_cell.angle_alpha   90.00
_cell.angle_beta   90.00
_cell.angle_gamma   90.00
#
_symmetry.space_group_name_H-M   'P 1'
#
loop_
_entity.id
_entity.type
_entity.pdbx_description
1 polymer ?
#
loop_
_entity_poly.entity_id
_entity_poly.type
_entity_poly.pdbx_seq_one_letter_code
_entity_poly.pdbx_strand_id
1 'polypeptide(L)'
;MAMLSGYMQRYTGVNTVGLCHSVQSCSSVLFRDLGMEDKLEARKELIAGINHMGWLLEIKDKNGVDLYPEIKKRAAQKLLDPDYCNKVRLEYIMNFGYYCTESSEHNAEYNMFYIKSKYPELIERYNIPLDEYPRRCVNQIAGWKKEYEEMLQNGVKEHKRSNEYASHIMESIVTSTPYEIGGNVLNSNHLITNLPAEACVEVPCLVDGKGIHPTFVGSLPVQCAAMNMTNINVQLLTIEAARTLKKEHIYQAAMLDPHTGSELDIDTIKKMVDDLIVAHGDYLPKYH
;
A
#
# COMPACT_ATOMS: atom_id res chain seq x y z
N MET A 1 -5.26 -5.40 2.17
CA MET A 1 -5.62 -5.63 0.73
C MET A 1 -4.98 -6.91 0.21
N ALA A 2 -3.66 -7.00 0.10
CA ALA A 2 -2.95 -8.13 -0.52
C ALA A 2 -3.33 -9.51 0.05
N MET A 3 -3.45 -9.66 1.37
CA MET A 3 -3.87 -10.92 2.00
C MET A 3 -5.26 -11.38 1.56
N LEU A 4 -6.25 -10.48 1.58
CA LEU A 4 -7.62 -10.81 1.18
C LEU A 4 -7.71 -11.13 -0.32
N SER A 5 -7.15 -10.27 -1.16
CA SER A 5 -7.14 -10.48 -2.62
C SER A 5 -6.37 -11.74 -2.98
N GLY A 6 -5.21 -11.98 -2.37
CA GLY A 6 -4.41 -13.18 -2.57
C GLY A 6 -5.13 -14.44 -2.13
N TYR A 7 -5.82 -14.42 -0.98
CA TYR A 7 -6.63 -15.55 -0.53
C TYR A 7 -7.77 -15.85 -1.51
N MET A 8 -8.53 -14.83 -1.89
CA MET A 8 -9.68 -14.98 -2.80
C MET A 8 -9.25 -15.54 -4.15
N GLN A 9 -8.21 -14.99 -4.75
CA GLN A 9 -7.72 -15.43 -6.07
C GLN A 9 -7.12 -16.84 -6.04
N ARG A 10 -6.54 -17.28 -4.91
CA ARG A 10 -5.94 -18.61 -4.80
C ARG A 10 -6.93 -19.71 -4.42
N TYR A 11 -7.92 -19.41 -3.58
CA TYR A 11 -8.72 -20.43 -2.90
C TYR A 11 -10.21 -20.32 -3.18
N THR A 12 -10.65 -19.38 -3.99
CA THR A 12 -12.05 -19.27 -4.42
C THR A 12 -12.15 -19.22 -5.94
N GLY A 13 -13.34 -19.48 -6.48
CA GLY A 13 -13.63 -19.31 -7.91
C GLY A 13 -14.06 -17.90 -8.30
N VAL A 14 -13.93 -16.91 -7.40
CA VAL A 14 -14.36 -15.53 -7.64
C VAL A 14 -13.27 -14.74 -8.35
N ASN A 15 -13.58 -14.18 -9.52
CA ASN A 15 -12.71 -13.23 -10.19
C ASN A 15 -12.56 -11.98 -9.33
N THR A 16 -11.35 -11.71 -8.87
CA THR A 16 -11.08 -10.66 -7.91
C THR A 16 -9.86 -9.85 -8.34
N VAL A 17 -9.93 -8.53 -8.19
CA VAL A 17 -8.77 -7.64 -8.22
C VAL A 17 -8.83 -6.75 -6.99
N GLY A 18 -7.70 -6.56 -6.32
CA GLY A 18 -7.61 -5.58 -5.24
C GLY A 18 -7.31 -4.19 -5.78
N LEU A 19 -7.98 -3.17 -5.25
CA LEU A 19 -7.82 -1.78 -5.66
C LEU A 19 -7.32 -0.93 -4.51
N CYS A 20 -6.38 -0.02 -4.79
CA CYS A 20 -5.85 0.93 -3.80
C CYS A 20 -5.68 2.32 -4.41
N HIS A 21 -6.02 3.36 -3.65
CA HIS A 21 -5.87 4.75 -4.08
C HIS A 21 -4.42 5.21 -4.12
N SER A 22 -3.55 4.60 -3.30
CA SER A 22 -2.16 5.02 -3.16
C SER A 22 -1.36 4.89 -4.47
N VAL A 23 -1.65 3.86 -5.29
CA VAL A 23 -1.02 3.70 -6.60
C VAL A 23 -1.51 4.74 -7.59
N GLN A 24 -2.81 5.09 -7.56
CA GLN A 24 -3.39 6.11 -8.45
C GLN A 24 -2.85 7.51 -8.19
N SER A 25 -2.63 7.85 -6.91
CA SER A 25 -2.19 9.19 -6.50
C SER A 25 -0.69 9.33 -6.36
N CYS A 26 0.08 8.25 -6.54
CA CYS A 26 1.50 8.17 -6.20
C CYS A 26 2.33 9.33 -6.78
N SER A 27 2.41 9.43 -8.09
CA SER A 27 3.21 10.47 -8.75
C SER A 27 2.59 11.87 -8.63
N SER A 28 1.26 11.96 -8.56
CA SER A 28 0.57 13.24 -8.39
C SER A 28 0.87 13.89 -7.03
N VAL A 29 0.92 13.08 -5.98
CA VAL A 29 1.32 13.52 -4.64
C VAL A 29 2.79 13.94 -4.65
N LEU A 30 3.67 13.09 -5.20
CA LEU A 30 5.11 13.39 -5.30
C LEU A 30 5.37 14.71 -6.01
N PHE A 31 4.74 14.93 -7.16
CA PHE A 31 4.95 16.15 -7.95
C PHE A 31 4.43 17.39 -7.25
N ARG A 32 3.27 17.31 -6.58
CA ARG A 32 2.76 18.40 -5.76
C ARG A 32 3.71 18.73 -4.61
N ASP A 33 4.17 17.70 -3.90
CA ASP A 33 5.07 17.88 -2.75
C ASP A 33 6.42 18.51 -3.17
N LEU A 34 6.87 18.24 -4.39
CA LEU A 34 8.13 18.74 -4.93
C LEU A 34 7.99 19.99 -5.82
N GLY A 35 6.78 20.53 -6.01
CA GLY A 35 6.54 21.68 -6.89
C GLY A 35 6.85 21.36 -8.36
N MET A 36 6.39 20.21 -8.85
CA MET A 36 6.59 19.71 -10.21
C MET A 36 5.25 19.46 -10.93
N GLU A 37 4.19 20.17 -10.56
CA GLU A 37 2.84 19.95 -11.11
C GLU A 37 2.78 20.19 -12.63
N ASP A 38 3.68 21.02 -13.16
CA ASP A 38 3.85 21.24 -14.60
C ASP A 38 4.25 19.96 -15.38
N LYS A 39 4.74 18.93 -14.69
CA LYS A 39 5.11 17.63 -15.25
C LYS A 39 3.99 16.58 -15.19
N LEU A 40 2.82 16.89 -14.61
CA LEU A 40 1.73 15.94 -14.47
C LEU A 40 1.11 15.52 -15.79
N GLU A 41 1.04 16.44 -16.76
CA GLU A 41 0.46 16.16 -18.07
C GLU A 41 1.37 15.26 -18.91
N ALA A 42 0.76 14.24 -19.53
CA ALA A 42 1.39 13.31 -20.47
C ALA A 42 2.66 12.61 -19.94
N ARG A 43 2.78 12.48 -18.60
CA ARG A 43 3.83 11.67 -17.99
C ARG A 43 3.65 10.19 -18.32
N LYS A 44 4.77 9.48 -18.41
CA LYS A 44 4.78 8.01 -18.50
C LYS A 44 5.38 7.48 -17.23
N GLU A 45 4.68 6.57 -16.58
CA GLU A 45 5.10 6.00 -15.30
C GLU A 45 4.91 4.48 -15.28
N LEU A 46 5.76 3.81 -14.50
CA LEU A 46 5.63 2.40 -14.17
C LEU A 46 5.68 2.27 -12.65
N ILE A 47 4.60 1.77 -12.07
CA ILE A 47 4.52 1.47 -10.64
C ILE A 47 4.29 -0.03 -10.49
N ALA A 48 5.14 -0.70 -9.71
CA ALA A 48 4.96 -2.12 -9.41
C ALA A 48 5.60 -2.51 -8.06
N GLY A 49 5.06 -3.57 -7.45
CA GLY A 49 5.48 -4.09 -6.16
C GLY A 49 4.36 -4.86 -5.48
N ILE A 50 4.06 -4.50 -4.24
CA ILE A 50 2.91 -5.02 -3.49
C ILE A 50 2.05 -3.86 -2.98
N ASN A 51 0.82 -4.14 -2.59
CA ASN A 51 -0.07 -3.15 -2.00
C ASN A 51 0.60 -2.40 -0.85
N HIS A 52 0.53 -1.07 -0.87
CA HIS A 52 1.17 -0.12 0.03
C HIS A 52 2.71 -0.08 -0.04
N MET A 53 3.33 -0.92 -0.86
CA MET A 53 4.77 -0.89 -1.14
C MET A 53 5.02 -1.19 -2.63
N GLY A 54 4.27 -0.49 -3.49
CA GLY A 54 4.55 -0.36 -4.92
C GLY A 54 5.63 0.71 -5.14
N TRP A 55 6.55 0.46 -6.04
CA TRP A 55 7.67 1.36 -6.35
C TRP A 55 7.41 2.08 -7.65
N LEU A 56 7.56 3.40 -7.66
CA LEU A 56 7.58 4.19 -8.90
C LEU A 56 8.91 3.93 -9.61
N LEU A 57 8.94 2.90 -10.45
CA LEU A 57 10.16 2.39 -11.09
C LEU A 57 10.63 3.27 -12.25
N GLU A 58 9.68 3.81 -12.99
CA GLU A 58 9.94 4.76 -14.08
C GLU A 58 9.01 5.95 -13.96
N ILE A 59 9.54 7.12 -14.26
CA ILE A 59 8.78 8.36 -14.39
C ILE A 59 9.45 9.25 -15.42
N LYS A 60 8.78 9.48 -16.55
CA LYS A 60 9.27 10.26 -17.69
C LYS A 60 8.29 11.37 -18.05
N ASP A 61 8.82 12.47 -18.55
CA ASP A 61 7.98 13.54 -19.11
C ASP A 61 7.41 13.13 -20.49
N LYS A 62 6.61 14.02 -21.09
CA LYS A 62 6.02 13.85 -22.42
C LYS A 62 7.05 13.61 -23.55
N ASN A 63 8.30 14.01 -23.35
CA ASN A 63 9.40 13.86 -24.31
C ASN A 63 10.22 12.59 -24.04
N GLY A 64 9.88 11.82 -23.02
CA GLY A 64 10.60 10.61 -22.60
C GLY A 64 11.83 10.87 -21.72
N VAL A 65 12.01 12.09 -21.22
CA VAL A 65 13.12 12.44 -20.32
C VAL A 65 12.85 11.88 -18.93
N ASP A 66 13.82 11.17 -18.37
CA ASP A 66 13.76 10.65 -17.01
C ASP A 66 13.71 11.79 -15.99
N LEU A 67 12.71 11.77 -15.12
CA LEU A 67 12.49 12.81 -14.11
C LEU A 67 13.16 12.49 -12.74
N TYR A 68 13.69 11.28 -12.54
CA TYR A 68 14.31 10.92 -11.27
C TYR A 68 15.50 11.80 -10.86
N PRO A 69 16.36 12.26 -11.76
CA PRO A 69 17.43 13.18 -11.37
C PRO A 69 16.91 14.49 -10.72
N GLU A 70 15.87 15.07 -11.29
CA GLU A 70 15.23 16.28 -10.73
C GLU A 70 14.46 15.97 -9.44
N ILE A 71 13.72 14.86 -9.40
CA ILE A 71 13.02 14.38 -8.22
C ILE A 71 13.98 14.22 -7.05
N LYS A 72 15.11 13.54 -7.22
CA LYS A 72 16.13 13.33 -6.17
C LYS A 72 16.69 14.65 -5.66
N LYS A 73 16.99 15.59 -6.54
CA LYS A 73 17.47 16.91 -6.17
C LYS A 73 16.46 17.67 -5.31
N ARG A 74 15.18 17.70 -5.72
CA ARG A 74 14.12 18.39 -4.97
C ARG A 74 13.76 17.67 -3.67
N ALA A 75 13.77 16.33 -3.68
CA ALA A 75 13.54 15.51 -2.49
C ALA A 75 14.58 15.81 -1.40
N ALA A 76 15.87 15.91 -1.76
CA ALA A 76 16.92 16.28 -0.82
C ALA A 76 16.70 17.66 -0.19
N GLN A 77 16.20 18.62 -0.96
CA GLN A 77 15.84 19.96 -0.45
C GLN A 77 14.58 19.90 0.44
N LYS A 78 13.55 19.17 0.01
CA LYS A 78 12.28 19.06 0.75
C LYS A 78 12.44 18.36 2.09
N LEU A 79 13.39 17.43 2.22
CA LEU A 79 13.71 16.75 3.47
C LEU A 79 14.25 17.70 4.56
N LEU A 80 14.74 18.88 4.19
CA LEU A 80 15.20 19.91 5.14
C LEU A 80 14.03 20.68 5.77
N ASP A 81 12.83 20.59 5.23
CA ASP A 81 11.62 21.20 5.77
C ASP A 81 11.18 20.45 7.03
N PRO A 82 11.22 21.07 8.23
CA PRO A 82 10.87 20.39 9.48
C PRO A 82 9.40 19.97 9.52
N ASP A 83 8.51 20.71 8.88
CA ASP A 83 7.06 20.52 8.95
C ASP A 83 6.51 19.57 7.86
N TYR A 84 7.39 19.12 6.95
CA TYR A 84 6.96 18.21 5.88
C TYR A 84 6.58 16.81 6.41
N CYS A 85 5.40 16.32 6.07
CA CYS A 85 4.87 15.08 6.64
C CYS A 85 5.23 13.78 5.86
N ASN A 86 5.59 13.88 4.57
CA ASN A 86 5.93 12.70 3.75
C ASN A 86 7.43 12.37 3.72
N LYS A 87 8.17 12.61 4.82
CA LYS A 87 9.63 12.44 4.88
C LYS A 87 10.09 11.01 4.62
N VAL A 88 9.40 10.00 5.16
CA VAL A 88 9.78 8.58 5.00
C VAL A 88 9.83 8.17 3.52
N ARG A 89 8.87 8.61 2.72
CA ARG A 89 8.83 8.31 1.28
C ARG A 89 9.97 8.97 0.51
N LEU A 90 10.35 10.19 0.89
CA LEU A 90 11.52 10.85 0.30
C LEU A 90 12.84 10.22 0.73
N GLU A 91 12.94 9.76 1.98
CA GLU A 91 14.08 8.96 2.45
C GLU A 91 14.24 7.67 1.64
N TYR A 92 13.14 7.04 1.22
CA TYR A 92 13.22 5.88 0.32
C TYR A 92 13.84 6.22 -1.02
N ILE A 93 13.53 7.39 -1.60
CA ILE A 93 14.20 7.85 -2.83
C ILE A 93 15.71 7.97 -2.61
N MET A 94 16.12 8.52 -1.46
CA MET A 94 17.54 8.77 -1.17
C MET A 94 18.29 7.47 -0.87
N ASN A 95 17.68 6.52 -0.16
CA ASN A 95 18.36 5.31 0.31
C ASN A 95 18.12 4.08 -0.57
N PHE A 96 16.93 3.94 -1.17
CA PHE A 96 16.57 2.79 -2.02
C PHE A 96 16.46 3.17 -3.52
N GLY A 97 16.53 4.46 -3.84
CA GLY A 97 16.57 4.95 -5.20
C GLY A 97 15.22 5.24 -5.83
N TYR A 98 14.10 4.82 -5.21
CA TYR A 98 12.75 4.88 -5.76
C TYR A 98 11.74 5.40 -4.74
N TYR A 99 10.69 6.07 -5.24
CA TYR A 99 9.56 6.49 -4.44
C TYR A 99 8.57 5.35 -4.25
N CYS A 100 7.97 5.26 -3.06
CA CYS A 100 7.03 4.20 -2.70
C CYS A 100 5.60 4.71 -2.68
N THR A 101 4.65 3.86 -3.02
CA THR A 101 3.22 4.14 -2.81
C THR A 101 2.89 4.24 -1.32
N GLU A 102 1.69 4.72 -0.99
CA GLU A 102 1.18 4.91 0.36
C GLU A 102 1.87 6.04 1.14
N SER A 103 1.30 6.41 2.29
CA SER A 103 1.79 7.51 3.14
C SER A 103 3.11 7.18 3.83
N SER A 104 3.82 8.20 4.29
CA SER A 104 5.00 8.03 5.13
C SER A 104 4.70 7.35 6.46
N GLU A 105 3.51 7.58 7.03
CA GLU A 105 2.98 6.94 8.22
C GLU A 105 2.97 5.41 8.06
N HIS A 106 2.24 4.89 7.05
CA HIS A 106 2.17 3.46 6.82
C HIS A 106 3.50 2.84 6.41
N ASN A 107 4.32 3.57 5.64
CA ASN A 107 5.67 3.09 5.33
C ASN A 107 6.57 3.04 6.56
N ALA A 108 6.35 3.88 7.57
CA ALA A 108 7.03 3.77 8.85
C ALA A 108 6.56 2.56 9.67
N GLU A 109 5.26 2.26 9.64
CA GLU A 109 4.66 1.12 10.35
C GLU A 109 5.06 -0.24 9.77
N TYR A 110 5.20 -0.34 8.43
CA TYR A 110 5.53 -1.59 7.74
C TYR A 110 7.00 -1.96 7.77
N ASN A 111 7.87 -1.09 8.27
CA ASN A 111 9.31 -1.27 8.19
C ASN A 111 10.01 -1.06 9.54
N MET A 112 11.20 -1.61 9.64
CA MET A 112 11.99 -1.65 10.88
C MET A 112 12.78 -0.37 11.19
N PHE A 113 12.64 0.71 10.40
CA PHE A 113 13.64 1.79 10.43
C PHE A 113 13.24 3.02 11.25
N TYR A 114 11.94 3.28 11.44
CA TYR A 114 11.47 4.60 11.83
C TYR A 114 10.82 4.67 13.21
N ILE A 115 10.01 3.66 13.55
CA ILE A 115 9.34 3.58 14.86
C ILE A 115 10.17 2.65 15.75
N LYS A 116 11.05 3.26 16.56
CA LYS A 116 12.04 2.54 17.37
C LYS A 116 11.98 2.99 18.81
N SER A 117 11.74 2.06 19.74
CA SER A 117 11.77 2.35 21.18
C SER A 117 13.14 2.85 21.66
N LYS A 118 14.22 2.36 21.02
CA LYS A 118 15.60 2.79 21.30
C LYS A 118 15.92 4.18 20.77
N TYR A 119 15.20 4.66 19.76
CA TYR A 119 15.43 5.94 19.08
C TYR A 119 14.13 6.72 18.94
N PRO A 120 13.49 7.13 20.07
CA PRO A 120 12.16 7.75 20.04
C PRO A 120 12.14 9.11 19.31
N GLU A 121 13.28 9.77 19.18
CA GLU A 121 13.43 11.02 18.43
C GLU A 121 13.14 10.89 16.92
N LEU A 122 13.13 9.66 16.38
CA LEU A 122 12.79 9.42 14.98
C LEU A 122 11.32 9.75 14.69
N ILE A 123 10.43 9.56 15.66
CA ILE A 123 9.00 9.88 15.54
C ILE A 123 8.82 11.37 15.21
N GLU A 124 9.48 12.24 15.98
CA GLU A 124 9.45 13.69 15.75
C GLU A 124 10.20 14.07 14.47
N ARG A 125 11.41 13.52 14.26
CA ARG A 125 12.24 13.81 13.08
C ARG A 125 11.50 13.55 11.76
N TYR A 126 10.72 12.47 11.68
CA TYR A 126 9.99 12.07 10.47
C TYR A 126 8.52 12.48 10.48
N ASN A 127 8.06 13.20 11.51
CA ASN A 127 6.66 13.61 11.67
C ASN A 127 5.69 12.43 11.58
N ILE A 128 5.98 11.32 12.28
CA ILE A 128 5.16 10.12 12.25
C ILE A 128 4.00 10.27 13.23
N PRO A 129 2.74 10.26 12.75
CA PRO A 129 1.58 10.38 13.63
C PRO A 129 1.30 9.02 14.30
N LEU A 130 1.60 8.90 15.59
CA LEU A 130 1.19 7.75 16.38
C LEU A 130 -0.31 7.82 16.69
N ASP A 131 -0.95 6.64 16.80
CA ASP A 131 -2.40 6.50 17.10
C ASP A 131 -3.33 7.20 16.10
N GLU A 132 -2.89 7.32 14.84
CA GLU A 132 -3.66 7.99 13.79
C GLU A 132 -4.98 7.27 13.50
N TYR A 133 -4.98 5.96 13.43
CA TYR A 133 -6.18 5.20 13.09
C TYR A 133 -7.32 5.37 14.11
N PRO A 134 -7.11 5.26 15.43
CA PRO A 134 -8.14 5.58 16.42
C PRO A 134 -8.69 7.01 16.29
N ARG A 135 -7.83 8.00 16.08
CA ARG A 135 -8.26 9.40 15.88
C ARG A 135 -9.07 9.55 14.59
N ARG A 136 -8.65 8.92 13.52
CA ARG A 136 -9.37 8.91 12.23
C ARG A 136 -10.76 8.31 12.41
N CYS A 137 -10.90 7.20 13.10
CA CYS A 137 -12.19 6.57 13.37
C CYS A 137 -13.13 7.52 14.14
N VAL A 138 -12.65 8.15 15.19
CA VAL A 138 -13.44 9.12 15.99
C VAL A 138 -13.90 10.30 15.12
N ASN A 139 -12.99 10.88 14.34
CA ASN A 139 -13.27 12.01 13.48
C ASN A 139 -14.24 11.65 12.35
N GLN A 140 -14.10 10.46 11.76
CA GLN A 140 -14.98 9.96 10.70
C GLN A 140 -16.41 9.75 11.22
N ILE A 141 -16.58 9.16 12.42
CA ILE A 141 -17.89 8.98 13.05
C ILE A 141 -18.55 10.34 13.32
N ALA A 142 -17.79 11.30 13.86
CA ALA A 142 -18.29 12.65 14.11
C ALA A 142 -18.66 13.38 12.81
N GLY A 143 -17.80 13.29 11.80
CA GLY A 143 -18.03 13.86 10.46
C GLY A 143 -19.27 13.29 9.80
N TRP A 144 -19.45 11.97 9.84
CA TRP A 144 -20.65 11.29 9.31
C TRP A 144 -21.92 11.76 10.00
N LYS A 145 -21.93 11.87 11.32
CA LYS A 145 -23.13 12.38 12.05
C LYS A 145 -23.52 13.78 11.60
N LYS A 146 -22.53 14.66 11.48
CA LYS A 146 -22.74 16.03 11.00
C LYS A 146 -23.28 16.05 9.55
N GLU A 147 -22.68 15.29 8.66
CA GLU A 147 -23.10 15.21 7.26
C GLU A 147 -24.54 14.65 7.13
N TYR A 148 -24.86 13.63 7.92
CA TYR A 148 -26.20 13.06 7.97
C TYR A 148 -27.25 14.09 8.40
N GLU A 149 -26.97 14.86 9.45
CA GLU A 149 -27.87 15.95 9.92
C GLU A 149 -28.02 17.06 8.85
N GLU A 150 -26.93 17.43 8.17
CA GLU A 150 -26.96 18.38 7.06
C GLU A 150 -27.84 17.89 5.90
N MET A 151 -27.74 16.60 5.53
CA MET A 151 -28.57 15.99 4.51
C MET A 151 -30.07 15.98 4.88
N LEU A 152 -30.40 15.72 6.15
CA LEU A 152 -31.78 15.77 6.61
C LEU A 152 -32.38 17.18 6.53
N GLN A 153 -31.58 18.20 6.78
CA GLN A 153 -32.03 19.60 6.77
C GLN A 153 -32.08 20.20 5.37
N ASN A 154 -31.09 19.90 4.52
CA ASN A 154 -30.86 20.59 3.25
C ASN A 154 -31.08 19.70 2.00
N GLY A 155 -31.47 18.43 2.23
CA GLY A 155 -31.53 17.43 1.15
C GLY A 155 -30.19 16.87 0.74
N VAL A 156 -30.22 15.90 -0.17
CA VAL A 156 -28.99 15.25 -0.68
C VAL A 156 -28.27 16.20 -1.64
N LYS A 157 -26.96 16.34 -1.45
CA LYS A 157 -26.10 17.13 -2.34
C LYS A 157 -26.11 16.52 -3.74
N GLU A 158 -25.98 17.37 -4.77
CA GLU A 158 -25.79 16.91 -6.14
C GLU A 158 -24.60 15.94 -6.23
N HIS A 159 -24.85 14.76 -6.79
CA HIS A 159 -23.79 13.76 -6.97
C HIS A 159 -22.81 14.20 -8.05
N LYS A 160 -21.54 14.30 -7.71
CA LYS A 160 -20.44 14.50 -8.66
C LYS A 160 -19.61 13.23 -8.77
N ARG A 161 -19.27 12.84 -10.00
CA ARG A 161 -18.38 11.70 -10.24
C ARG A 161 -17.05 11.96 -9.54
N SER A 162 -16.65 11.04 -8.70
CA SER A 162 -15.36 11.10 -7.99
C SER A 162 -14.24 10.45 -8.83
N ASN A 163 -13.01 10.44 -8.29
CA ASN A 163 -11.88 9.75 -8.90
C ASN A 163 -11.85 8.24 -8.58
N GLU A 164 -12.95 7.70 -8.02
CA GLU A 164 -13.10 6.27 -7.74
C GLU A 164 -13.11 5.46 -9.03
N TYR A 165 -12.16 4.55 -9.19
CA TYR A 165 -11.96 3.86 -10.46
C TYR A 165 -12.73 2.55 -10.61
N ALA A 166 -13.39 2.03 -9.58
CA ALA A 166 -14.25 0.86 -9.72
C ALA A 166 -15.37 1.07 -10.76
N SER A 167 -15.99 2.26 -10.79
CA SER A 167 -16.99 2.61 -11.80
C SER A 167 -16.42 2.67 -13.23
N HIS A 168 -15.17 3.13 -13.39
CA HIS A 168 -14.48 3.12 -14.67
C HIS A 168 -14.12 1.71 -15.14
N ILE A 169 -13.77 0.82 -14.21
CA ILE A 169 -13.56 -0.61 -14.51
C ILE A 169 -14.85 -1.24 -15.04
N MET A 170 -15.98 -1.02 -14.34
CA MET A 170 -17.29 -1.52 -14.78
C MET A 170 -17.68 -0.97 -16.17
N GLU A 171 -17.51 0.33 -16.38
CA GLU A 171 -17.75 0.98 -17.68
C GLU A 171 -16.87 0.37 -18.78
N SER A 172 -15.57 0.20 -18.52
CA SER A 172 -14.62 -0.41 -19.45
C SER A 172 -15.02 -1.83 -19.85
N ILE A 173 -15.43 -2.65 -18.90
CA ILE A 173 -15.87 -4.02 -19.16
C ILE A 173 -17.13 -4.03 -20.03
N VAL A 174 -18.09 -3.15 -19.77
CA VAL A 174 -19.37 -3.09 -20.52
C VAL A 174 -19.19 -2.50 -21.91
N THR A 175 -18.37 -1.46 -22.06
CA THR A 175 -18.22 -0.71 -23.33
C THR A 175 -17.05 -1.19 -24.17
N SER A 176 -16.17 -2.03 -23.64
CA SER A 176 -14.87 -2.39 -24.23
C SER A 176 -13.93 -1.20 -24.47
N THR A 177 -14.17 -0.06 -23.82
CA THR A 177 -13.26 1.08 -23.88
C THR A 177 -12.07 0.82 -22.96
N PRO A 178 -10.82 0.77 -23.47
CA PRO A 178 -9.66 0.44 -22.65
C PRO A 178 -9.46 1.42 -21.49
N TYR A 179 -9.16 0.89 -20.30
CA TYR A 179 -8.85 1.67 -19.11
C TYR A 179 -7.68 1.03 -18.35
N GLU A 180 -6.72 1.83 -17.91
CA GLU A 180 -5.54 1.35 -17.18
C GLU A 180 -5.69 1.60 -15.68
N ILE A 181 -5.33 0.60 -14.88
CA ILE A 181 -5.35 0.66 -13.41
C ILE A 181 -4.08 0.05 -12.81
N GLY A 182 -3.75 0.42 -11.58
CA GLY A 182 -2.91 -0.38 -10.70
C GLY A 182 -3.77 -1.46 -10.02
N GLY A 183 -3.53 -2.73 -10.34
CA GLY A 183 -4.33 -3.84 -9.82
C GLY A 183 -3.52 -4.78 -8.93
N ASN A 184 -4.15 -5.25 -7.83
CA ASN A 184 -3.56 -6.26 -6.96
C ASN A 184 -4.03 -7.64 -7.41
N VAL A 185 -3.10 -8.41 -7.97
CA VAL A 185 -3.33 -9.72 -8.59
C VAL A 185 -2.27 -10.73 -8.17
N LEU A 186 -2.57 -12.02 -8.33
CA LEU A 186 -1.57 -13.07 -8.08
C LEU A 186 -0.39 -12.97 -9.05
N ASN A 187 0.81 -13.20 -8.54
CA ASN A 187 2.03 -13.30 -9.32
C ASN A 187 2.20 -14.66 -10.04
N SER A 188 1.12 -15.41 -10.23
CA SER A 188 1.13 -16.79 -10.74
C SER A 188 1.82 -16.95 -12.10
N ASN A 189 1.81 -15.91 -12.93
CA ASN A 189 2.51 -15.88 -14.23
C ASN A 189 3.86 -15.15 -14.14
N HIS A 190 4.44 -15.00 -12.96
CA HIS A 190 5.70 -14.27 -12.73
C HIS A 190 5.70 -12.87 -13.37
N LEU A 191 4.63 -12.12 -13.17
CA LEU A 191 4.52 -10.72 -13.61
C LEU A 191 5.69 -9.89 -13.07
N ILE A 192 6.07 -10.16 -11.82
CA ILE A 192 7.31 -9.70 -11.18
C ILE A 192 8.17 -10.95 -10.94
N THR A 193 9.26 -11.06 -11.71
CA THR A 193 10.03 -12.31 -11.82
C THR A 193 10.82 -12.69 -10.58
N ASN A 194 11.18 -11.72 -9.73
CA ASN A 194 11.94 -11.93 -8.49
C ASN A 194 11.10 -11.83 -7.22
N LEU A 195 9.78 -12.02 -7.34
CA LEU A 195 8.87 -12.24 -6.21
C LEU A 195 8.18 -13.61 -6.34
N PRO A 196 7.73 -14.23 -5.22
CA PRO A 196 7.07 -15.52 -5.24
C PRO A 196 5.80 -15.53 -6.11
N ALA A 197 5.53 -16.65 -6.77
CA ALA A 197 4.31 -16.83 -7.57
C ALA A 197 3.02 -16.74 -6.74
N GLU A 198 3.10 -17.07 -5.45
CA GLU A 198 2.01 -17.03 -4.48
C GLU A 198 1.72 -15.62 -3.94
N ALA A 199 2.61 -14.66 -4.16
CA ALA A 199 2.41 -13.30 -3.70
C ALA A 199 1.27 -12.61 -4.46
N CYS A 200 0.51 -11.77 -3.77
CA CYS A 200 -0.39 -10.81 -4.40
C CYS A 200 0.42 -9.54 -4.69
N VAL A 201 0.63 -9.25 -5.97
CA VAL A 201 1.45 -8.12 -6.44
C VAL A 201 0.58 -7.01 -7.01
N GLU A 202 1.05 -5.77 -6.88
CA GLU A 202 0.43 -4.59 -7.47
C GLU A 202 1.18 -4.23 -8.76
N VAL A 203 0.49 -4.34 -9.90
CA VAL A 203 1.05 -4.13 -11.23
C VAL A 203 0.07 -3.33 -12.10
N PRO A 204 0.53 -2.67 -13.18
CA PRO A 204 -0.37 -2.10 -14.16
C PRO A 204 -1.24 -3.20 -14.78
N CYS A 205 -2.53 -2.91 -14.93
CA CYS A 205 -3.50 -3.78 -15.56
C CYS A 205 -4.29 -3.01 -16.61
N LEU A 206 -4.45 -3.60 -17.79
CA LEU A 206 -5.38 -3.10 -18.79
C LEU A 206 -6.76 -3.72 -18.53
N VAL A 207 -7.80 -2.91 -18.57
CA VAL A 207 -9.21 -3.35 -18.49
C VAL A 207 -9.88 -3.12 -19.82
N ASP A 208 -10.62 -4.11 -20.30
CA ASP A 208 -11.45 -4.04 -21.50
C ASP A 208 -12.69 -4.95 -21.40
N GLY A 209 -13.43 -5.16 -22.48
CA GLY A 209 -14.61 -6.03 -22.51
C GLY A 209 -14.36 -7.52 -22.21
N LYS A 210 -13.11 -7.95 -22.10
CA LYS A 210 -12.72 -9.31 -21.70
C LYS A 210 -12.31 -9.40 -20.23
N GLY A 211 -12.27 -8.28 -19.53
CA GLY A 211 -11.92 -8.20 -18.11
C GLY A 211 -10.62 -7.48 -17.83
N ILE A 212 -9.88 -7.95 -16.82
CA ILE A 212 -8.66 -7.33 -16.31
C ILE A 212 -7.44 -8.13 -16.75
N HIS A 213 -6.51 -7.46 -17.42
CA HIS A 213 -5.30 -8.05 -18.00
C HIS A 213 -4.05 -7.47 -17.32
N PRO A 214 -3.47 -8.19 -16.35
CA PRO A 214 -2.22 -7.75 -15.72
C PRO A 214 -1.08 -7.71 -16.71
N THR A 215 -0.22 -6.69 -16.61
CA THR A 215 0.95 -6.54 -17.47
C THR A 215 2.20 -7.13 -16.84
N PHE A 216 3.07 -7.70 -17.66
CA PHE A 216 4.38 -8.17 -17.23
C PHE A 216 5.30 -6.98 -16.91
N VAL A 217 5.95 -7.02 -15.75
CA VAL A 217 6.86 -5.98 -15.27
C VAL A 217 8.33 -6.39 -15.39
N GLY A 218 8.63 -7.67 -15.18
CA GLY A 218 10.00 -8.16 -15.08
C GLY A 218 10.54 -8.11 -13.64
N SER A 219 11.84 -7.95 -13.48
CA SER A 219 12.47 -7.91 -12.15
C SER A 219 12.43 -6.53 -11.53
N LEU A 220 12.00 -6.43 -10.29
CA LEU A 220 12.22 -5.23 -9.48
C LEU A 220 13.72 -5.04 -9.19
N PRO A 221 14.18 -3.80 -8.93
CA PRO A 221 15.47 -3.57 -8.30
C PRO A 221 15.62 -4.43 -7.04
N VAL A 222 16.80 -5.01 -6.83
CA VAL A 222 17.03 -6.01 -5.76
C VAL A 222 16.62 -5.50 -4.38
N GLN A 223 16.94 -4.24 -4.06
CA GLN A 223 16.58 -3.62 -2.79
C GLN A 223 15.07 -3.44 -2.63
N CYS A 224 14.34 -3.13 -3.72
CA CYS A 224 12.89 -3.00 -3.70
C CYS A 224 12.22 -4.36 -3.51
N ALA A 225 12.69 -5.40 -4.21
CA ALA A 225 12.20 -6.76 -4.04
C ALA A 225 12.46 -7.27 -2.62
N ALA A 226 13.65 -7.01 -2.04
CA ALA A 226 13.99 -7.38 -0.68
C ALA A 226 13.03 -6.73 0.34
N MET A 227 12.73 -5.44 0.17
CA MET A 227 11.74 -4.73 1.00
C MET A 227 10.34 -5.32 0.84
N ASN A 228 9.90 -5.62 -0.37
CA ASN A 228 8.61 -6.28 -0.58
C ASN A 228 8.54 -7.65 0.10
N MET A 229 9.62 -8.45 0.03
CA MET A 229 9.69 -9.79 0.64
C MET A 229 9.47 -9.77 2.14
N THR A 230 9.90 -8.75 2.87
CA THR A 230 9.66 -8.67 4.33
C THR A 230 8.16 -8.71 4.65
N ASN A 231 7.34 -8.01 3.86
CA ASN A 231 5.90 -7.96 4.06
C ASN A 231 5.17 -9.14 3.37
N ILE A 232 5.66 -9.64 2.24
CA ILE A 232 5.12 -10.84 1.58
C ILE A 232 5.15 -12.04 2.52
N ASN A 233 6.23 -12.22 3.28
CA ASN A 233 6.36 -13.30 4.26
C ASN A 233 5.22 -13.28 5.28
N VAL A 234 4.92 -12.09 5.83
CA VAL A 234 3.81 -11.90 6.79
C VAL A 234 2.46 -12.20 6.12
N GLN A 235 2.26 -11.70 4.91
CA GLN A 235 1.00 -11.88 4.16
C GLN A 235 0.73 -13.36 3.87
N LEU A 236 1.73 -14.11 3.42
CA LEU A 236 1.59 -15.54 3.10
C LEU A 236 1.33 -16.36 4.36
N LEU A 237 2.03 -16.09 5.46
CA LEU A 237 1.82 -16.75 6.75
C LEU A 237 0.44 -16.45 7.34
N THR A 238 -0.05 -15.22 7.20
CA THR A 238 -1.41 -14.85 7.63
C THR A 238 -2.48 -15.60 6.82
N ILE A 239 -2.30 -15.73 5.51
CA ILE A 239 -3.16 -16.53 4.65
C ILE A 239 -3.13 -18.01 5.08
N GLU A 240 -1.95 -18.53 5.38
CA GLU A 240 -1.79 -19.93 5.80
C GLU A 240 -2.42 -20.16 7.18
N ALA A 241 -2.29 -19.21 8.12
CA ALA A 241 -2.99 -19.26 9.40
C ALA A 241 -4.51 -19.32 9.24
N ALA A 242 -5.07 -18.46 8.37
CA ALA A 242 -6.51 -18.45 8.09
C ALA A 242 -7.00 -19.73 7.43
N ARG A 243 -6.17 -20.34 6.56
CA ARG A 243 -6.51 -21.57 5.83
C ARG A 243 -6.43 -22.84 6.69
N THR A 244 -5.40 -22.92 7.54
CA THR A 244 -5.09 -24.13 8.30
C THR A 244 -5.60 -24.08 9.73
N LEU A 245 -5.93 -22.90 10.24
CA LEU A 245 -6.26 -22.66 11.64
C LEU A 245 -5.15 -23.05 12.64
N LYS A 246 -3.90 -23.14 12.17
CA LYS A 246 -2.75 -23.42 13.02
C LYS A 246 -2.23 -22.12 13.65
N LYS A 247 -2.21 -22.11 14.98
CA LYS A 247 -1.77 -20.96 15.76
C LYS A 247 -0.29 -20.60 15.53
N GLU A 248 0.53 -21.59 15.23
CA GLU A 248 1.94 -21.38 14.93
C GLU A 248 2.17 -20.40 13.78
N HIS A 249 1.33 -20.41 12.75
CA HIS A 249 1.46 -19.49 11.63
C HIS A 249 1.18 -18.04 12.02
N ILE A 250 0.33 -17.81 13.04
CA ILE A 250 0.11 -16.45 13.58
C ILE A 250 1.37 -15.97 14.31
N TYR A 251 1.97 -16.82 15.15
CA TYR A 251 3.23 -16.50 15.81
C TYR A 251 4.36 -16.21 14.81
N GLN A 252 4.48 -17.06 13.78
CA GLN A 252 5.49 -16.89 12.73
C GLN A 252 5.28 -15.62 11.93
N ALA A 253 4.04 -15.27 11.59
CA ALA A 253 3.72 -14.02 10.92
C ALA A 253 4.14 -12.80 11.77
N ALA A 254 3.80 -12.80 13.06
CA ALA A 254 4.18 -11.73 13.97
C ALA A 254 5.70 -11.63 14.19
N MET A 255 6.42 -12.77 14.26
CA MET A 255 7.88 -12.81 14.39
C MET A 255 8.61 -12.28 13.16
N LEU A 256 8.03 -12.47 11.96
CA LEU A 256 8.61 -12.02 10.69
C LEU A 256 8.09 -10.65 10.24
N ASP A 257 7.15 -10.05 10.98
CA ASP A 257 6.78 -8.67 10.78
C ASP A 257 7.98 -7.76 11.06
N PRO A 258 8.37 -6.88 10.10
CA PRO A 258 9.62 -6.12 10.23
C PRO A 258 9.65 -5.21 11.46
N HIS A 259 8.54 -4.58 11.80
CA HIS A 259 8.46 -3.71 12.96
C HIS A 259 8.46 -4.53 14.26
N THR A 260 7.53 -5.47 14.39
CA THR A 260 7.39 -6.32 15.58
C THR A 260 8.67 -7.07 15.89
N GLY A 261 9.26 -7.75 14.90
CA GLY A 261 10.47 -8.53 15.06
C GLY A 261 11.74 -7.70 15.34
N SER A 262 11.72 -6.39 15.02
CA SER A 262 12.83 -5.50 15.36
C SER A 262 12.75 -4.88 16.74
N GLU A 263 11.59 -4.95 17.40
CA GLU A 263 11.34 -4.31 18.70
C GLU A 263 11.19 -5.32 19.85
N LEU A 264 10.69 -6.53 19.58
CA LEU A 264 10.31 -7.50 20.60
C LEU A 264 11.10 -8.82 20.45
N ASP A 265 11.34 -9.49 21.57
CA ASP A 265 11.85 -10.87 21.61
C ASP A 265 10.72 -11.89 21.34
N ILE A 266 11.11 -13.15 21.05
CA ILE A 266 10.18 -14.22 20.66
C ILE A 266 9.11 -14.49 21.71
N ASP A 267 9.46 -14.48 23.00
CA ASP A 267 8.51 -14.80 24.08
C ASP A 267 7.50 -13.68 24.26
N THR A 268 7.94 -12.43 24.16
CA THR A 268 7.07 -11.25 24.17
C THR A 268 6.11 -11.24 22.97
N ILE A 269 6.59 -11.60 21.77
CA ILE A 269 5.74 -11.71 20.57
C ILE A 269 4.66 -12.77 20.76
N LYS A 270 5.02 -13.96 21.27
CA LYS A 270 4.04 -15.03 21.54
C LYS A 270 2.98 -14.56 22.52
N LYS A 271 3.40 -13.95 23.63
CA LYS A 271 2.49 -13.42 24.64
C LYS A 271 1.55 -12.35 24.05
N MET A 272 2.07 -11.41 23.28
CA MET A 272 1.27 -10.39 22.60
C MET A 272 0.20 -11.03 21.69
N VAL A 273 0.57 -12.03 20.90
CA VAL A 273 -0.37 -12.76 20.02
C VAL A 273 -1.45 -13.46 20.85
N ASP A 274 -1.06 -14.13 21.95
CA ASP A 274 -2.01 -14.79 22.85
C ASP A 274 -3.00 -13.82 23.46
N ASP A 275 -2.50 -12.69 23.98
CA ASP A 275 -3.32 -11.63 24.55
C ASP A 275 -4.30 -11.06 23.50
N LEU A 276 -3.85 -10.86 22.28
CA LEU A 276 -4.71 -10.39 21.18
C LEU A 276 -5.77 -11.41 20.77
N ILE A 277 -5.45 -12.70 20.70
CA ILE A 277 -6.43 -13.76 20.40
C ILE A 277 -7.51 -13.79 21.49
N VAL A 278 -7.13 -13.70 22.76
CA VAL A 278 -8.08 -13.62 23.87
C VAL A 278 -8.95 -12.36 23.77
N ALA A 279 -8.36 -11.21 23.48
CA ALA A 279 -9.09 -9.95 23.38
C ALA A 279 -10.10 -9.93 22.21
N HIS A 280 -9.78 -10.58 21.10
CA HIS A 280 -10.68 -10.69 19.94
C HIS A 280 -11.83 -11.69 20.17
N GLY A 281 -11.64 -12.70 21.03
CA GLY A 281 -12.68 -13.66 21.39
C GLY A 281 -13.34 -14.30 20.18
N ASP A 282 -14.68 -14.24 20.15
CA ASP A 282 -15.50 -14.88 19.10
C ASP A 282 -15.40 -14.23 17.71
N TYR A 283 -14.69 -13.10 17.55
CA TYR A 283 -14.37 -12.53 16.23
C TYR A 283 -13.35 -13.36 15.48
N LEU A 284 -12.59 -14.21 16.16
CA LEU A 284 -11.60 -15.10 15.55
C LEU A 284 -12.08 -16.55 15.57
N PRO A 285 -11.72 -17.37 14.57
CA PRO A 285 -11.94 -18.81 14.64
C PRO A 285 -11.08 -19.42 15.75
N LYS A 286 -11.45 -20.62 16.19
CA LYS A 286 -10.61 -21.38 17.15
C LYS A 286 -9.40 -21.94 16.42
N TYR A 287 -8.24 -21.45 16.81
CA TYR A 287 -6.94 -21.97 16.37
C TYR A 287 -6.51 -23.17 17.21
N HIS A 288 -5.73 -24.06 16.63
CA HIS A 288 -5.17 -25.27 17.27
C HIS A 288 -3.64 -25.34 17.08
#